data_051586aabf37d5391fdea9277e7d8213
#
_entry.id   051586aabf37d5391fdea9277e7d8213
#
_cell.length_a   1.000
_cell.length_b   1.000
_cell.length_c   1.000
_cell.angle_alpha   90.00
_cell.angle_beta   90.00
_cell.angle_gamma   90.00
#
_symmetry.space_group_name_H-M   'P 1'
#
loop_
_entity.id
_entity.type
_entity.pdbx_description
1 polymer ?
#
loop_
_entity_poly.entity_id
_entity_poly.type
_entity_poly.pdbx_seq_one_letter_code
_entity_poly.pdbx_strand_id
1 'polypeptide(L)'
;MYDSGKMDANLTATELMKKMGQGWNLGNTLEACGSAKETQGFTPEDFETFWQKVPTTQTTMDGIHSYGINSVRIPTAWSNMMSDDGKYTINDAYFNRVETVMNYAFKNDMYVILNIHYDSDWWGQFGDKDEAVRQQAWDRFEAFWTQIANRYAEYSEHLVFESANEELGDRLNDDWKKQQTGSLGTGVLTEDECYKVTNKINQKFVDIVRATGGNN
;
A
#
# COMPACT_ATOMS: atom_id res chain seq x y z
N MET A 1 -8.87 -7.93 -16.71
CA MET A 1 -9.39 -6.99 -15.69
C MET A 1 -10.87 -7.27 -15.53
N TYR A 2 -11.36 -7.40 -14.29
CA TYR A 2 -12.79 -7.64 -13.99
C TYR A 2 -13.48 -6.34 -13.56
N ASP A 3 -12.70 -5.33 -13.19
CA ASP A 3 -13.20 -3.98 -12.96
C ASP A 3 -13.74 -3.37 -14.27
N SER A 4 -14.78 -2.54 -14.16
CA SER A 4 -15.45 -1.97 -15.35
C SER A 4 -14.60 -0.95 -16.10
N GLY A 5 -13.61 -0.34 -15.44
CA GLY A 5 -12.82 0.79 -15.95
C GLY A 5 -13.64 2.08 -16.13
N LYS A 6 -14.84 2.16 -15.55
CA LYS A 6 -15.73 3.32 -15.71
C LYS A 6 -16.08 3.91 -14.36
N MET A 7 -15.72 5.17 -14.16
CA MET A 7 -16.11 5.95 -13.00
C MET A 7 -17.57 6.40 -13.12
N ASP A 8 -18.34 6.28 -12.03
CA ASP A 8 -19.61 6.98 -11.89
C ASP A 8 -19.35 8.44 -11.47
N ALA A 9 -19.34 9.33 -12.44
CA ALA A 9 -19.09 10.76 -12.20
C ALA A 9 -20.11 11.46 -11.28
N ASN A 10 -21.24 10.82 -10.99
CA ASN A 10 -22.27 11.36 -10.10
C ASN A 10 -22.18 10.79 -8.68
N LEU A 11 -21.31 9.81 -8.46
CA LEU A 11 -21.17 9.14 -7.16
C LEU A 11 -20.46 10.07 -6.16
N THR A 12 -21.13 10.39 -5.08
CA THR A 12 -20.50 11.13 -3.97
C THR A 12 -19.70 10.19 -3.07
N ALA A 13 -18.70 10.72 -2.36
CA ALA A 13 -17.92 9.94 -1.39
C ALA A 13 -18.82 9.26 -0.32
N THR A 14 -19.89 9.92 0.10
CA THR A 14 -20.85 9.35 1.06
C THR A 14 -21.62 8.16 0.46
N GLU A 15 -21.98 8.23 -0.79
CA GLU A 15 -22.64 7.12 -1.50
C GLU A 15 -21.68 5.97 -1.75
N LEU A 16 -20.46 6.27 -2.14
CA LEU A 16 -19.38 5.27 -2.27
C LEU A 16 -19.20 4.51 -0.96
N MET A 17 -19.04 5.21 0.17
CA MET A 17 -18.90 4.57 1.49
C MET A 17 -20.10 3.69 1.85
N LYS A 18 -21.32 4.08 1.49
CA LYS A 18 -22.50 3.24 1.70
C LYS A 18 -22.46 1.98 0.85
N LYS A 19 -22.01 2.06 -0.40
CA LYS A 19 -21.85 0.91 -1.30
C LYS A 19 -20.73 -0.02 -0.82
N MET A 20 -19.62 0.52 -0.33
CA MET A 20 -18.53 -0.26 0.26
C MET A 20 -18.97 -1.11 1.45
N GLY A 21 -19.98 -0.65 2.21
CA GLY A 21 -20.63 -1.43 3.26
C GLY A 21 -19.67 -1.89 4.35
N GLN A 22 -19.83 -3.16 4.76
CA GLN A 22 -18.90 -3.78 5.70
C GLN A 22 -17.63 -4.23 4.97
N GLY A 23 -16.49 -3.93 5.57
CA GLY A 23 -15.17 -4.28 5.04
C GLY A 23 -14.45 -5.35 5.84
N TRP A 24 -13.50 -6.00 5.18
CA TRP A 24 -12.57 -6.93 5.78
C TRP A 24 -11.14 -6.60 5.38
N ASN A 25 -10.18 -6.79 6.29
CA ASN A 25 -8.77 -6.54 5.99
C ASN A 25 -8.06 -7.85 5.69
N LEU A 26 -7.50 -7.97 4.47
CA LEU A 26 -6.72 -9.11 4.02
C LEU A 26 -5.28 -9.01 4.60
N GLY A 27 -5.16 -9.16 5.91
CA GLY A 27 -3.89 -9.01 6.63
C GLY A 27 -2.99 -10.23 6.58
N ASN A 28 -1.70 -10.00 6.85
CA ASN A 28 -0.62 -10.99 6.85
C ASN A 28 -0.39 -11.68 5.50
N THR A 29 -0.73 -11.01 4.42
CA THR A 29 -0.62 -11.51 3.04
C THR A 29 0.39 -10.68 2.24
N LEU A 30 -0.06 -9.74 1.43
CA LEU A 30 0.82 -8.96 0.55
C LEU A 30 1.65 -7.90 1.29
N GLU A 31 1.35 -7.60 2.54
CA GLU A 31 2.19 -6.76 3.40
C GLU A 31 3.26 -7.55 4.16
N ALA A 32 3.25 -8.89 4.07
CA ALA A 32 4.26 -9.71 4.72
C ALA A 32 5.64 -9.39 4.16
N CYS A 33 6.58 -9.09 5.03
CA CYS A 33 7.95 -8.72 4.69
C CYS A 33 8.92 -9.30 5.71
N GLY A 34 10.21 -9.30 5.37
CA GLY A 34 11.26 -9.81 6.24
C GLY A 34 12.61 -9.22 5.86
N SER A 35 13.66 -9.62 6.58
CA SER A 35 15.00 -9.18 6.25
C SER A 35 15.44 -9.70 4.87
N ALA A 36 16.32 -8.98 4.20
CA ALA A 36 16.84 -9.37 2.89
C ALA A 36 17.46 -10.80 2.87
N LYS A 37 17.97 -11.27 4.03
CA LYS A 37 18.51 -12.62 4.16
C LYS A 37 17.39 -13.69 4.18
N GLU A 38 16.27 -13.39 4.83
CA GLU A 38 15.14 -14.33 4.94
C GLU A 38 14.36 -14.43 3.65
N THR A 39 14.27 -13.33 2.90
CA THR A 39 13.44 -13.23 1.70
C THR A 39 14.23 -13.33 0.39
N GLN A 40 15.51 -13.72 0.48
CA GLN A 40 16.36 -13.86 -0.71
C GLN A 40 15.78 -14.87 -1.71
N GLY A 41 15.47 -14.41 -2.91
CA GLY A 41 14.95 -15.24 -3.98
C GLY A 41 13.45 -15.55 -3.90
N PHE A 42 12.72 -14.88 -3.01
CA PHE A 42 11.27 -15.03 -2.91
C PHE A 42 10.57 -14.61 -4.20
N THR A 43 9.55 -15.39 -4.55
CA THR A 43 8.52 -15.02 -5.52
C THR A 43 7.43 -14.18 -4.84
N PRO A 44 6.52 -13.55 -5.60
CA PRO A 44 5.36 -12.88 -5.01
C PRO A 44 4.54 -13.76 -4.07
N GLU A 45 4.35 -15.04 -4.43
CA GLU A 45 3.62 -16.03 -3.63
C GLU A 45 4.38 -16.42 -2.34
N ASP A 46 5.72 -16.43 -2.37
CA ASP A 46 6.52 -16.67 -1.17
C ASP A 46 6.36 -15.54 -0.16
N PHE A 47 6.32 -14.27 -0.60
CA PHE A 47 6.00 -13.14 0.26
C PHE A 47 4.58 -13.26 0.82
N GLU A 48 3.59 -13.51 -0.03
CA GLU A 48 2.19 -13.62 0.38
C GLU A 48 1.98 -14.69 1.46
N THR A 49 2.73 -15.77 1.41
CA THR A 49 2.60 -16.91 2.35
C THR A 49 3.64 -16.91 3.47
N PHE A 50 4.43 -15.83 3.60
CA PHE A 50 5.53 -15.76 4.55
C PHE A 50 5.05 -15.69 6.01
N TRP A 51 4.09 -14.83 6.30
CA TRP A 51 3.53 -14.71 7.65
C TRP A 51 2.33 -15.62 7.88
N GLN A 52 1.61 -15.98 6.86
CA GLN A 52 0.52 -16.95 6.88
C GLN A 52 0.77 -18.00 5.78
N LYS A 53 0.21 -19.20 5.88
CA LYS A 53 0.64 -20.33 5.07
C LYS A 53 -0.25 -20.64 3.85
N VAL A 54 -1.27 -19.84 3.61
CA VAL A 54 -2.27 -20.09 2.58
C VAL A 54 -2.36 -18.90 1.62
N PRO A 55 -2.13 -19.09 0.32
CA PRO A 55 -2.30 -18.00 -0.64
C PRO A 55 -3.77 -17.61 -0.76
N THR A 56 -4.02 -16.34 -1.04
CA THR A 56 -5.36 -15.85 -1.35
C THR A 56 -5.86 -16.43 -2.67
N THR A 57 -7.08 -16.93 -2.66
CA THR A 57 -7.73 -17.51 -3.83
C THR A 57 -9.10 -16.89 -4.09
N GLN A 58 -9.68 -17.18 -5.27
CA GLN A 58 -11.06 -16.78 -5.55
C GLN A 58 -12.01 -17.34 -4.48
N THR A 59 -11.86 -18.63 -4.10
CA THR A 59 -12.68 -19.25 -3.06
C THR A 59 -12.61 -18.52 -1.72
N THR A 60 -11.43 -17.99 -1.35
CA THR A 60 -11.29 -17.15 -0.16
C THR A 60 -12.15 -15.91 -0.27
N MET A 61 -12.08 -15.21 -1.41
CA MET A 61 -12.83 -13.98 -1.61
C MET A 61 -14.35 -14.24 -1.74
N ASP A 62 -14.75 -15.32 -2.40
CA ASP A 62 -16.15 -15.76 -2.48
C ASP A 62 -16.72 -16.05 -1.08
N GLY A 63 -15.92 -16.71 -0.24
CA GLY A 63 -16.27 -16.99 1.15
C GLY A 63 -16.50 -15.69 1.95
N ILE A 64 -15.57 -14.74 1.87
CA ILE A 64 -15.68 -13.43 2.53
C ILE A 64 -16.94 -12.71 2.07
N HIS A 65 -17.16 -12.62 0.77
CA HIS A 65 -18.33 -11.95 0.19
C HIS A 65 -19.65 -12.62 0.63
N SER A 66 -19.68 -13.94 0.78
CA SER A 66 -20.90 -14.68 1.20
C SER A 66 -21.39 -14.30 2.60
N TYR A 67 -20.55 -13.70 3.44
CA TYR A 67 -20.92 -13.14 4.73
C TYR A 67 -21.43 -11.70 4.66
N GLY A 68 -21.66 -11.16 3.47
CA GLY A 68 -22.15 -9.79 3.28
C GLY A 68 -21.05 -8.71 3.35
N ILE A 69 -19.79 -9.10 3.23
CA ILE A 69 -18.66 -8.18 3.13
C ILE A 69 -18.56 -7.66 1.71
N ASN A 70 -18.64 -6.34 1.52
CA ASN A 70 -18.64 -5.68 0.22
C ASN A 70 -17.32 -4.95 -0.10
N SER A 71 -16.41 -4.81 0.85
CA SER A 71 -15.10 -4.20 0.61
C SER A 71 -13.99 -5.00 1.27
N VAL A 72 -12.81 -4.98 0.64
CA VAL A 72 -11.61 -5.59 1.18
C VAL A 72 -10.46 -4.59 1.12
N ARG A 73 -9.78 -4.41 2.25
CA ARG A 73 -8.52 -3.68 2.29
C ARG A 73 -7.39 -4.68 2.06
N ILE A 74 -6.50 -4.35 1.13
CA ILE A 74 -5.35 -5.19 0.74
C ILE A 74 -4.07 -4.45 1.14
N PRO A 75 -3.58 -4.67 2.36
CA PRO A 75 -2.28 -4.15 2.77
C PRO A 75 -1.17 -4.68 1.86
N THR A 76 -0.23 -3.82 1.45
CA THR A 76 0.80 -4.21 0.49
C THR A 76 2.17 -3.62 0.86
N ALA A 77 3.21 -4.46 0.86
CA ALA A 77 4.60 -4.08 1.05
C ALA A 77 5.33 -4.04 -0.31
N TRP A 78 5.36 -2.87 -0.92
CA TRP A 78 5.91 -2.68 -2.26
C TRP A 78 7.44 -2.82 -2.33
N SER A 79 8.13 -2.55 -1.21
CA SER A 79 9.59 -2.75 -1.08
C SER A 79 10.03 -4.20 -1.25
N ASN A 80 9.12 -5.17 -1.08
CA ASN A 80 9.42 -6.60 -1.19
C ASN A 80 10.09 -6.96 -2.53
N MET A 81 9.64 -6.35 -3.61
CA MET A 81 10.14 -6.62 -4.95
C MET A 81 10.38 -5.32 -5.73
N MET A 82 11.17 -4.42 -5.16
CA MET A 82 11.63 -3.20 -5.83
C MET A 82 13.08 -3.34 -6.28
N SER A 83 13.51 -2.48 -7.22
CA SER A 83 14.94 -2.32 -7.55
C SER A 83 15.69 -1.60 -6.44
N ASP A 84 16.97 -1.93 -6.28
CA ASP A 84 17.90 -1.32 -5.31
C ASP A 84 18.83 -0.26 -5.93
N ASP A 85 18.52 0.15 -7.16
CA ASP A 85 19.31 1.12 -7.95
C ASP A 85 18.99 2.60 -7.64
N GLY A 86 18.22 2.85 -6.59
CA GLY A 86 17.75 4.19 -6.20
C GLY A 86 16.56 4.70 -7.03
N LYS A 87 16.04 3.92 -7.97
CA LYS A 87 14.82 4.24 -8.74
C LYS A 87 13.56 3.66 -8.12
N TYR A 88 13.72 2.69 -7.22
CA TYR A 88 12.60 2.04 -6.52
C TYR A 88 11.55 1.46 -7.48
N THR A 89 12.01 0.83 -8.58
CA THR A 89 11.12 0.25 -9.58
C THR A 89 10.49 -1.02 -9.02
N ILE A 90 9.16 -1.05 -8.96
CA ILE A 90 8.40 -2.23 -8.50
C ILE A 90 8.41 -3.27 -9.62
N ASN A 91 8.66 -4.54 -9.26
CA ASN A 91 8.69 -5.65 -10.20
C ASN A 91 7.28 -5.95 -10.75
N ASP A 92 7.19 -6.13 -12.07
CA ASP A 92 5.91 -6.45 -12.73
C ASP A 92 5.26 -7.75 -12.21
N ALA A 93 6.04 -8.75 -11.81
CA ALA A 93 5.49 -9.96 -11.22
C ALA A 93 4.74 -9.68 -9.91
N TYR A 94 5.24 -8.72 -9.10
CA TYR A 94 4.57 -8.32 -7.87
C TYR A 94 3.28 -7.55 -8.16
N PHE A 95 3.32 -6.59 -9.09
CA PHE A 95 2.11 -5.92 -9.57
C PHE A 95 1.06 -6.92 -10.06
N ASN A 96 1.47 -7.91 -10.88
CA ASN A 96 0.56 -8.93 -11.41
C ASN A 96 -0.08 -9.78 -10.30
N ARG A 97 0.65 -10.07 -9.22
CA ARG A 97 0.08 -10.80 -8.07
C ARG A 97 -0.93 -9.93 -7.32
N VAL A 98 -0.61 -8.67 -7.04
CA VAL A 98 -1.55 -7.71 -6.43
C VAL A 98 -2.83 -7.60 -7.29
N GLU A 99 -2.70 -7.43 -8.61
CA GLU A 99 -3.85 -7.40 -9.53
C GLU A 99 -4.67 -8.69 -9.50
N THR A 100 -4.02 -9.82 -9.39
CA THR A 100 -4.72 -11.12 -9.29
C THR A 100 -5.60 -11.16 -8.04
N VAL A 101 -5.08 -10.71 -6.90
CA VAL A 101 -5.83 -10.68 -5.64
C VAL A 101 -6.97 -9.64 -5.71
N MET A 102 -6.71 -8.45 -6.25
CA MET A 102 -7.78 -7.44 -6.48
C MET A 102 -8.88 -8.00 -7.39
N ASN A 103 -8.50 -8.71 -8.46
CA ASN A 103 -9.47 -9.29 -9.39
C ASN A 103 -10.37 -10.37 -8.75
N TYR A 104 -9.91 -11.05 -7.69
CA TYR A 104 -10.79 -11.94 -6.92
C TYR A 104 -11.92 -11.18 -6.23
N ALA A 105 -11.65 -9.97 -5.74
CA ALA A 105 -12.68 -9.10 -5.16
C ALA A 105 -13.60 -8.52 -6.23
N PHE A 106 -13.06 -7.98 -7.31
CA PHE A 106 -13.84 -7.37 -8.40
C PHE A 106 -14.77 -8.36 -9.11
N LYS A 107 -14.45 -9.65 -9.15
CA LYS A 107 -15.37 -10.69 -9.65
C LYS A 107 -16.66 -10.79 -8.83
N ASN A 108 -16.61 -10.41 -7.58
CA ASN A 108 -17.73 -10.37 -6.66
C ASN A 108 -18.35 -8.97 -6.50
N ASP A 109 -18.00 -8.03 -7.39
CA ASP A 109 -18.45 -6.64 -7.33
C ASP A 109 -18.06 -5.94 -6.02
N MET A 110 -16.97 -6.39 -5.37
CA MET A 110 -16.47 -5.82 -4.14
C MET A 110 -15.57 -4.61 -4.41
N TYR A 111 -15.50 -3.71 -3.45
CA TYR A 111 -14.56 -2.59 -3.43
C TYR A 111 -13.22 -3.00 -2.83
N VAL A 112 -12.14 -2.43 -3.33
CA VAL A 112 -10.78 -2.67 -2.86
C VAL A 112 -10.17 -1.38 -2.34
N ILE A 113 -9.54 -1.42 -1.16
CA ILE A 113 -8.67 -0.36 -0.65
C ILE A 113 -7.23 -0.88 -0.73
N LEU A 114 -6.38 -0.19 -1.47
CA LEU A 114 -4.98 -0.54 -1.68
C LEU A 114 -4.07 0.53 -1.09
N ASN A 115 -3.02 0.13 -0.36
CA ASN A 115 -2.13 1.07 0.31
C ASN A 115 -0.63 0.73 0.14
N ILE A 116 0.22 1.57 0.75
CA ILE A 116 1.55 1.19 1.21
C ILE A 116 1.42 0.93 2.72
N HIS A 117 1.76 -0.30 3.15
CA HIS A 117 1.63 -0.71 4.54
C HIS A 117 2.94 -0.51 5.31
N TYR A 118 3.21 -1.36 6.31
CA TYR A 118 4.45 -1.37 7.10
C TYR A 118 5.72 -1.34 6.22
N ASP A 119 5.75 -2.17 5.20
CA ASP A 119 6.69 -2.14 4.09
C ASP A 119 8.17 -2.13 4.51
N SER A 120 8.51 -3.00 5.47
CA SER A 120 9.87 -3.15 6.02
C SER A 120 10.41 -1.93 6.78
N ASP A 121 9.52 -1.10 7.34
CA ASP A 121 9.83 -0.01 8.29
C ASP A 121 10.73 1.12 7.74
N TRP A 122 10.78 1.32 6.45
CA TRP A 122 11.58 2.42 5.87
C TRP A 122 11.03 3.82 6.21
N TRP A 123 9.82 3.90 6.76
CA TRP A 123 9.15 5.15 7.12
C TRP A 123 9.95 5.99 8.14
N GLY A 124 10.69 5.34 9.04
CA GLY A 124 11.59 6.03 9.96
C GLY A 124 12.73 6.83 9.29
N GLN A 125 12.97 6.61 7.99
CA GLN A 125 13.91 7.41 7.20
C GLN A 125 13.47 8.87 7.08
N PHE A 126 12.16 9.16 7.12
CA PHE A 126 11.66 10.55 7.09
C PHE A 126 12.14 11.38 8.27
N GLY A 127 12.43 10.74 9.41
CA GLY A 127 12.95 11.40 10.61
C GLY A 127 14.45 11.27 10.81
N ASP A 128 15.20 10.62 9.90
CA ASP A 128 16.64 10.43 10.07
C ASP A 128 17.37 11.79 10.18
N LYS A 129 18.45 11.79 10.97
CA LYS A 129 19.32 12.97 11.13
C LYS A 129 20.05 13.38 9.84
N ASP A 130 20.28 12.42 8.94
CA ASP A 130 20.91 12.65 7.65
C ASP A 130 19.87 13.10 6.62
N GLU A 131 20.05 14.30 6.06
CA GLU A 131 19.17 14.86 5.04
C GLU A 131 19.11 13.99 3.77
N ALA A 132 20.20 13.35 3.39
CA ALA A 132 20.23 12.47 2.23
C ALA A 132 19.34 11.23 2.45
N VAL A 133 19.30 10.70 3.67
CA VAL A 133 18.40 9.60 4.04
C VAL A 133 16.93 10.05 3.99
N ARG A 134 16.63 11.24 4.52
CA ARG A 134 15.27 11.79 4.42
C ARG A 134 14.84 11.99 2.96
N GLN A 135 15.75 12.45 2.10
CA GLN A 135 15.46 12.60 0.67
C GLN A 135 15.17 11.24 0.00
N GLN A 136 15.91 10.18 0.34
CA GLN A 136 15.64 8.83 -0.14
C GLN A 136 14.23 8.35 0.22
N ALA A 137 13.73 8.68 1.42
CA ALA A 137 12.35 8.36 1.80
C ALA A 137 11.32 9.05 0.89
N TRP A 138 11.54 10.34 0.59
CA TRP A 138 10.69 11.08 -0.34
C TRP A 138 10.74 10.51 -1.74
N ASP A 139 11.93 10.20 -2.25
CA ASP A 139 12.13 9.65 -3.59
C ASP A 139 11.43 8.28 -3.72
N ARG A 140 11.53 7.42 -2.69
CA ARG A 140 10.85 6.13 -2.64
C ARG A 140 9.34 6.28 -2.61
N PHE A 141 8.81 7.14 -1.74
CA PHE A 141 7.37 7.38 -1.63
C PHE A 141 6.79 7.88 -2.96
N GLU A 142 7.45 8.85 -3.57
CA GLU A 142 7.05 9.41 -4.86
C GLU A 142 7.13 8.37 -5.99
N ALA A 143 8.21 7.58 -6.03
CA ALA A 143 8.39 6.52 -7.02
C ALA A 143 7.29 5.45 -6.90
N PHE A 144 6.97 5.00 -5.68
CA PHE A 144 5.93 4.00 -5.46
C PHE A 144 4.56 4.50 -5.89
N TRP A 145 4.11 5.66 -5.36
CA TRP A 145 2.79 6.16 -5.70
C TRP A 145 2.66 6.54 -7.18
N THR A 146 3.72 7.03 -7.81
CA THR A 146 3.72 7.30 -9.25
C THR A 146 3.50 6.01 -10.04
N GLN A 147 4.17 4.93 -9.71
CA GLN A 147 4.00 3.65 -10.38
C GLN A 147 2.62 3.04 -10.11
N ILE A 148 2.17 3.03 -8.85
CA ILE A 148 0.87 2.49 -8.44
C ILE A 148 -0.27 3.26 -9.14
N ALA A 149 -0.26 4.59 -9.06
CA ALA A 149 -1.29 5.43 -9.64
C ALA A 149 -1.35 5.30 -11.18
N ASN A 150 -0.20 5.25 -11.85
CA ASN A 150 -0.16 5.03 -13.31
C ASN A 150 -0.63 3.64 -13.70
N ARG A 151 -0.23 2.60 -12.94
CA ARG A 151 -0.62 1.20 -13.22
C ARG A 151 -2.12 1.01 -13.16
N TYR A 152 -2.77 1.69 -12.23
CA TYR A 152 -4.19 1.51 -11.93
C TYR A 152 -5.07 2.71 -12.34
N ALA A 153 -4.55 3.62 -13.15
CA ALA A 153 -5.24 4.84 -13.56
C ALA A 153 -6.61 4.61 -14.21
N GLU A 154 -6.79 3.49 -14.89
CA GLU A 154 -8.00 3.15 -15.64
C GLU A 154 -9.03 2.30 -14.84
N TYR A 155 -8.79 2.09 -13.54
CA TYR A 155 -9.75 1.37 -12.69
C TYR A 155 -10.93 2.27 -12.32
N SER A 156 -12.09 1.67 -12.02
CA SER A 156 -13.27 2.40 -11.57
C SER A 156 -13.17 2.77 -10.08
N GLU A 157 -14.23 3.39 -9.55
CA GLU A 157 -14.39 3.68 -8.12
C GLU A 157 -14.39 2.44 -7.21
N HIS A 158 -14.35 1.23 -7.77
CA HIS A 158 -14.16 0.01 -6.99
C HIS A 158 -12.75 -0.12 -6.43
N LEU A 159 -11.77 0.63 -6.97
CA LEU A 159 -10.44 0.74 -6.41
C LEU A 159 -10.23 2.09 -5.72
N VAL A 160 -9.94 2.05 -4.44
CA VAL A 160 -9.65 3.23 -3.59
C VAL A 160 -8.21 3.13 -3.08
N PHE A 161 -7.49 4.24 -3.09
CA PHE A 161 -6.13 4.31 -2.56
C PHE A 161 -6.08 4.89 -1.15
N GLU A 162 -5.17 4.36 -0.34
CA GLU A 162 -4.83 4.83 1.00
C GLU A 162 -3.33 5.12 1.06
N SER A 163 -2.94 6.33 1.43
CA SER A 163 -1.55 6.83 1.30
C SER A 163 -0.52 6.03 2.07
N ALA A 164 -0.87 5.59 3.26
CA ALA A 164 -0.02 4.87 4.21
C ALA A 164 -0.90 4.22 5.28
N ASN A 165 -0.31 3.33 6.06
CA ASN A 165 -0.97 2.71 7.21
C ASN A 165 -0.74 3.54 8.50
N GLU A 166 -0.29 2.91 9.57
CA GLU A 166 -0.07 3.52 10.89
C GLU A 166 1.36 4.06 11.10
N GLU A 167 2.19 4.09 10.05
CA GLU A 167 3.61 4.46 10.15
C GLU A 167 3.86 5.98 10.13
N LEU A 168 2.81 6.78 10.05
CA LEU A 168 2.89 8.24 10.13
C LEU A 168 2.87 8.74 11.60
N GLY A 169 3.05 10.02 11.79
CA GLY A 169 3.12 10.62 13.11
C GLY A 169 4.49 10.42 13.76
N ASP A 170 4.52 10.08 15.03
CA ASP A 170 5.74 9.85 15.82
C ASP A 170 6.58 8.68 15.30
N ARG A 171 5.96 7.71 14.63
CA ARG A 171 6.67 6.58 14.01
C ARG A 171 7.58 6.98 12.86
N LEU A 172 7.48 8.18 12.33
CA LEU A 172 8.48 8.73 11.39
C LEU A 172 9.88 8.88 12.03
N ASN A 173 9.99 8.72 13.35
CA ASN A 173 11.25 8.67 14.10
C ASN A 173 11.70 7.25 14.47
N ASP A 174 11.01 6.20 14.05
CA ASP A 174 11.35 4.81 14.36
C ASP A 174 12.75 4.43 13.85
N ASP A 175 13.37 3.45 14.50
CA ASP A 175 14.69 2.95 14.10
C ASP A 175 14.55 2.01 12.89
N TRP A 176 14.41 2.59 11.70
CA TRP A 176 14.27 1.86 10.45
C TRP A 176 15.40 0.85 10.16
N LYS A 177 16.57 1.02 10.79
CA LYS A 177 17.70 0.08 10.65
C LYS A 177 17.46 -1.23 11.38
N LYS A 178 16.62 -1.22 12.40
CA LYS A 178 16.26 -2.43 13.15
C LYS A 178 15.08 -3.17 12.56
N GLN A 179 14.34 -2.52 11.66
CA GLN A 179 13.12 -3.09 11.08
C GLN A 179 12.16 -3.66 12.15
N GLN A 180 12.00 -2.93 13.25
CA GLN A 180 11.13 -3.31 14.36
C GLN A 180 10.18 -2.17 14.69
N THR A 181 8.89 -2.47 14.57
CA THR A 181 7.82 -1.56 14.96
C THR A 181 7.95 -1.17 16.43
N GLY A 182 7.84 0.12 16.72
CA GLY A 182 7.87 0.67 18.06
C GLY A 182 9.25 0.59 18.77
N SER A 183 10.33 0.35 18.01
CA SER A 183 11.68 0.52 18.56
C SER A 183 11.91 2.01 18.81
N LEU A 184 12.60 2.33 19.93
CA LEU A 184 12.99 3.70 20.22
C LEU A 184 13.74 4.28 19.04
N GLY A 185 13.18 5.34 18.45
CA GLY A 185 13.64 5.94 17.23
C GLY A 185 15.00 6.60 17.38
N THR A 186 15.70 6.64 16.27
CA THR A 186 16.93 7.46 16.12
C THR A 186 16.62 8.77 15.38
N GLY A 187 15.36 9.00 15.07
CA GLY A 187 14.87 10.19 14.38
C GLY A 187 15.03 11.46 15.23
N VAL A 188 15.06 12.60 14.54
CA VAL A 188 15.33 13.90 15.14
C VAL A 188 14.13 14.87 15.05
N LEU A 189 13.00 14.41 14.50
CA LEU A 189 11.80 15.26 14.39
C LEU A 189 11.15 15.47 15.76
N THR A 190 10.77 16.70 16.03
CA THR A 190 9.84 17.01 17.11
C THR A 190 8.44 16.54 16.77
N GLU A 191 7.54 16.47 17.75
CA GLU A 191 6.14 16.08 17.54
C GLU A 191 5.46 16.98 16.48
N ASP A 192 5.64 18.29 16.56
CA ASP A 192 5.12 19.25 15.57
C ASP A 192 5.67 19.01 14.15
N GLU A 193 6.93 18.63 14.05
CA GLU A 193 7.55 18.28 12.76
C GLU A 193 7.01 16.96 12.21
N CYS A 194 6.79 15.96 13.06
CA CYS A 194 6.12 14.71 12.65
C CYS A 194 4.74 14.99 12.05
N TYR A 195 3.92 15.83 12.66
CA TYR A 195 2.62 16.22 12.10
C TYR A 195 2.74 16.95 10.76
N LYS A 196 3.71 17.86 10.64
CA LYS A 196 3.97 18.59 9.38
C LYS A 196 4.42 17.64 8.27
N VAL A 197 5.31 16.70 8.58
CA VAL A 197 5.77 15.69 7.62
C VAL A 197 4.62 14.75 7.22
N THR A 198 3.81 14.30 8.17
CA THR A 198 2.61 13.50 7.90
C THR A 198 1.66 14.21 6.94
N ASN A 199 1.36 15.49 7.18
CA ASN A 199 0.50 16.26 6.29
C ASN A 199 1.12 16.42 4.89
N LYS A 200 2.44 16.61 4.82
CA LYS A 200 3.17 16.72 3.55
C LYS A 200 3.16 15.39 2.78
N ILE A 201 3.29 14.24 3.46
CA ILE A 201 3.20 12.91 2.86
C ILE A 201 1.81 12.72 2.25
N ASN A 202 0.75 13.00 3.01
CA ASN A 202 -0.62 12.87 2.52
C ASN A 202 -0.93 13.83 1.36
N GLN A 203 -0.42 15.08 1.41
CA GLN A 203 -0.60 16.01 0.30
C GLN A 203 0.17 15.53 -0.95
N LYS A 204 1.40 15.06 -0.80
CA LYS A 204 2.19 14.51 -1.92
C LYS A 204 1.48 13.32 -2.57
N PHE A 205 0.89 12.43 -1.77
CA PHE A 205 0.06 11.33 -2.28
C PHE A 205 -1.09 11.85 -3.16
N VAL A 206 -1.88 12.80 -2.66
CA VAL A 206 -2.99 13.38 -3.43
C VAL A 206 -2.49 14.03 -4.71
N ASP A 207 -1.39 14.79 -4.66
CA ASP A 207 -0.82 15.47 -5.82
C ASP A 207 -0.38 14.47 -6.89
N ILE A 208 0.29 13.38 -6.49
CA ILE A 208 0.74 12.32 -7.42
C ILE A 208 -0.45 11.63 -8.07
N VAL A 209 -1.41 11.17 -7.27
CA VAL A 209 -2.58 10.45 -7.79
C VAL A 209 -3.38 11.34 -8.75
N ARG A 210 -3.61 12.60 -8.38
CA ARG A 210 -4.35 13.55 -9.25
C ARG A 210 -3.58 13.92 -10.52
N ALA A 211 -2.26 13.87 -10.51
CA ALA A 211 -1.44 14.17 -11.68
C ALA A 211 -1.46 13.07 -12.74
N THR A 212 -1.89 11.84 -12.44
CA THR A 212 -1.95 10.75 -13.44
C THR A 212 -2.97 11.01 -14.55
N GLY A 213 -4.00 11.81 -14.27
CA GLY A 213 -5.07 12.11 -15.22
C GLY A 213 -5.98 10.92 -15.56
N GLY A 214 -5.89 9.82 -14.79
CA GLY A 214 -6.77 8.67 -14.91
C GLY A 214 -8.07 8.82 -14.09
N ASN A 215 -8.67 7.69 -13.75
CA ASN A 215 -9.91 7.62 -12.96
C ASN A 215 -9.69 7.86 -11.45
N ASN A 216 -8.45 7.89 -10.99
CA ASN A 216 -8.10 8.01 -9.57
C ASN A 216 -8.26 9.43 -9.02
#